data_904f6640ad8bff773e62ef71d6875fee
#
_entry.id   904f6640ad8bff773e62ef71d6875fee
#
_cell.length_a   1.000
_cell.length_b   1.000
_cell.length_c   1.000
_cell.angle_alpha   90.00
_cell.angle_beta   90.00
_cell.angle_gamma   90.00
#
_symmetry.space_group_name_H-M   'P 1'
#
loop_
_entity.id
_entity.type
_entity.pdbx_description
1 polymer ?
#
loop_
_entity_poly.entity_id
_entity_poly.type
_entity_poly.pdbx_seq_one_letter_code
_entity_poly.pdbx_strand_id
1 'polypeptide(L)'
;MVTGAIKNKVDKIWTDIWAGGITNPLTVIEQLTYLMFIRSLDEKELATEDFENMAGEKMEHIFPASAAGQSMRWSRFKDKDSREIFLTMQQRVFPAIKKMKYGRLPDFDANGELVEIADDPTRPDEGNTAFARYMDDAMFLILSLIHI
;
A
#
# COMPACT_ATOMS: atom_id res chain seq x y z
N MET A 1 -1.35 -8.87 -22.48
CA MET A 1 -2.09 -10.14 -22.33
C MET A 1 -1.66 -10.87 -21.07
N VAL A 2 -2.61 -11.29 -20.27
CA VAL A 2 -2.34 -11.99 -19.01
C VAL A 2 -1.96 -13.44 -19.35
N THR A 3 -0.81 -13.92 -18.86
CA THR A 3 -0.41 -15.33 -19.03
C THR A 3 -1.32 -16.24 -18.22
N GLY A 4 -1.37 -17.56 -18.53
CA GLY A 4 -2.17 -18.53 -17.81
C GLY A 4 -1.87 -18.57 -16.31
N ALA A 5 -0.57 -18.47 -15.92
CA ALA A 5 -0.18 -18.47 -14.52
C ALA A 5 -0.68 -17.22 -13.78
N ILE A 6 -0.57 -16.06 -14.39
CA ILE A 6 -1.05 -14.80 -13.80
C ILE A 6 -2.59 -14.80 -13.71
N LYS A 7 -3.25 -15.27 -14.77
CA LYS A 7 -4.71 -15.40 -14.79
C LYS A 7 -5.19 -16.30 -13.65
N ASN A 8 -4.55 -17.43 -13.43
CA ASN A 8 -4.91 -18.35 -12.34
C ASN A 8 -4.76 -17.71 -10.96
N LYS A 9 -3.71 -16.91 -10.76
CA LYS A 9 -3.53 -16.16 -9.50
C LYS A 9 -4.64 -15.14 -9.30
N VAL A 10 -5.00 -14.39 -10.32
CA VAL A 10 -6.08 -13.41 -10.27
C VAL A 10 -7.42 -14.09 -9.98
N ASP A 11 -7.71 -15.20 -10.66
CA ASP A 11 -8.93 -15.96 -10.45
C ASP A 11 -9.03 -16.51 -9.02
N LYS A 12 -7.90 -16.97 -8.46
CA LYS A 12 -7.85 -17.43 -7.08
C LYS A 12 -8.13 -16.30 -6.09
N ILE A 13 -7.51 -15.15 -6.27
CA ILE A 13 -7.76 -13.98 -5.41
C ILE A 13 -9.23 -13.59 -5.47
N TRP A 14 -9.80 -13.54 -6.65
CA TRP A 14 -11.22 -13.23 -6.85
C TRP A 14 -12.09 -14.21 -6.08
N THR A 15 -11.83 -15.51 -6.21
CA THR A 15 -12.57 -16.57 -5.53
C THR A 15 -12.43 -16.46 -4.01
N ASP A 16 -11.20 -16.21 -3.51
CA ASP A 16 -10.94 -16.07 -2.08
C ASP A 16 -11.72 -14.87 -1.49
N ILE A 17 -11.77 -13.76 -2.20
CA ILE A 17 -12.54 -12.59 -1.77
C ILE A 17 -14.04 -12.89 -1.71
N TRP A 18 -14.59 -13.58 -2.72
CA TRP A 18 -15.98 -14.01 -2.72
C TRP A 18 -16.28 -14.96 -1.57
N ALA A 19 -15.40 -15.91 -1.32
CA ALA A 19 -15.54 -16.86 -0.20
C ALA A 19 -15.47 -16.16 1.16
N GLY A 20 -14.81 -15.01 1.25
CA GLY A 20 -14.76 -14.16 2.45
C GLY A 20 -16.03 -13.35 2.72
N GLY A 21 -17.07 -13.49 1.89
CA GLY A 21 -18.36 -12.85 2.10
C GLY A 21 -18.55 -11.52 1.37
N ILE A 22 -17.59 -11.09 0.56
CA ILE A 22 -17.73 -9.88 -0.27
C ILE A 22 -18.38 -10.31 -1.59
N THR A 23 -19.65 -9.94 -1.77
CA THR A 23 -20.46 -10.41 -2.91
C THR A 23 -20.68 -9.36 -4.00
N ASN A 24 -20.40 -8.09 -3.72
CA ASN A 24 -20.51 -7.03 -4.72
C ASN A 24 -19.29 -7.02 -5.64
N PRO A 25 -19.45 -7.25 -6.97
CA PRO A 25 -18.32 -7.26 -7.90
C PRO A 25 -17.50 -5.98 -7.90
N LEU A 26 -18.14 -4.83 -7.76
CA LEU A 26 -17.45 -3.55 -7.70
C LEU A 26 -16.55 -3.46 -6.47
N THR A 27 -17.03 -3.91 -5.32
CA THR A 27 -16.24 -3.98 -4.08
C THR A 27 -15.03 -4.89 -4.25
N VAL A 28 -15.19 -6.04 -4.91
CA VAL A 28 -14.08 -6.95 -5.18
C VAL A 28 -13.01 -6.27 -6.03
N ILE A 29 -13.41 -5.57 -7.08
CA ILE A 29 -12.50 -4.84 -7.96
C ILE A 29 -11.77 -3.75 -7.17
N GLU A 30 -12.46 -3.01 -6.32
CA GLU A 30 -11.84 -1.99 -5.46
C GLU A 30 -10.79 -2.59 -4.54
N GLN A 31 -11.11 -3.69 -3.86
CA GLN A 31 -10.16 -4.34 -2.95
C GLN A 31 -8.91 -4.83 -3.68
N LEU A 32 -9.07 -5.44 -4.85
CA LEU A 32 -7.94 -5.86 -5.69
C LEU A 32 -7.09 -4.67 -6.11
N THR A 33 -7.71 -3.56 -6.49
CA THR A 33 -7.02 -2.33 -6.87
C THR A 33 -6.16 -1.81 -5.72
N TYR A 34 -6.67 -1.79 -4.50
CA TYR A 34 -5.92 -1.36 -3.33
C TYR A 34 -4.70 -2.25 -3.08
N LEU A 35 -4.88 -3.56 -3.14
CA LEU A 35 -3.78 -4.51 -2.93
C LEU A 35 -2.70 -4.36 -3.99
N MET A 36 -3.09 -4.23 -5.24
CA MET A 36 -2.14 -4.05 -6.35
C MET A 36 -1.35 -2.75 -6.21
N PHE A 37 -2.02 -1.67 -5.80
CA PHE A 37 -1.35 -0.39 -5.57
C PHE A 37 -0.34 -0.47 -4.43
N ILE A 38 -0.73 -1.07 -3.30
CA ILE A 38 0.15 -1.23 -2.14
C ILE A 38 1.38 -2.04 -2.50
N ARG A 39 1.19 -3.13 -3.24
CA ARG A 39 2.30 -3.94 -3.73
C ARG A 39 3.20 -3.15 -4.68
N SER A 40 2.63 -2.37 -5.57
CA SER A 40 3.40 -1.57 -6.54
C SER A 40 4.26 -0.51 -5.86
N LEU A 41 3.80 0.07 -4.77
CA LEU A 41 4.59 1.02 -3.98
C LEU A 41 5.86 0.37 -3.44
N ASP A 42 5.77 -0.84 -2.90
CA ASP A 42 6.92 -1.56 -2.39
C ASP A 42 7.87 -2.01 -3.51
N GLU A 43 7.33 -2.45 -4.63
CA GLU A 43 8.15 -2.79 -5.81
C GLU A 43 8.95 -1.58 -6.29
N LYS A 44 8.34 -0.41 -6.30
CA LYS A 44 9.02 0.83 -6.65
C LYS A 44 10.10 1.19 -5.63
N GLU A 45 9.85 0.97 -4.36
CA GLU A 45 10.82 1.20 -3.29
C GLU A 45 12.02 0.26 -3.42
N LEU A 46 11.78 -1.02 -3.70
CA LEU A 46 12.84 -1.99 -3.95
C LEU A 46 13.71 -1.59 -5.14
N ALA A 47 13.12 -1.11 -6.22
CA ALA A 47 13.87 -0.61 -7.37
C ALA A 47 14.72 0.61 -7.00
N THR A 48 14.21 1.50 -6.17
CA THR A 48 14.95 2.65 -5.66
C THR A 48 16.15 2.22 -4.81
N GLU A 49 15.94 1.26 -3.92
CA GLU A 49 17.02 0.71 -3.09
C GLU A 49 18.12 0.05 -3.94
N ASP A 50 17.73 -0.72 -4.97
CA ASP A 50 18.67 -1.33 -5.89
C ASP A 50 19.49 -0.28 -6.64
N PHE A 51 18.84 0.78 -7.10
CA PHE A 51 19.52 1.88 -7.77
C PHE A 51 20.51 2.57 -6.84
N GLU A 52 20.13 2.86 -5.60
CA GLU A 52 21.03 3.45 -4.60
C GLU A 52 22.27 2.59 -4.35
N ASN A 53 22.06 1.28 -4.24
CA ASN A 53 23.17 0.34 -4.02
C ASN A 53 24.13 0.29 -5.21
N MET A 54 23.62 0.42 -6.43
CA MET A 54 24.44 0.38 -7.64
C MET A 54 25.15 1.71 -7.92
N ALA A 55 24.45 2.82 -7.76
CA ALA A 55 24.94 4.14 -8.14
C ALA A 55 25.66 4.87 -6.99
N GLY A 56 25.47 4.45 -5.75
CA GLY A 56 26.03 5.12 -4.58
C GLY A 56 25.39 6.47 -4.27
N GLU A 57 24.26 6.78 -4.88
CA GLU A 57 23.53 8.03 -4.68
C GLU A 57 22.25 7.76 -3.89
N LYS A 58 21.93 8.68 -2.97
CA LYS A 58 20.67 8.62 -2.23
C LYS A 58 19.53 9.13 -3.09
N MET A 59 18.42 8.39 -3.07
CA MET A 59 17.20 8.75 -3.78
C MET A 59 16.08 9.08 -2.79
N GLU A 60 15.03 9.71 -3.29
CA GLU A 60 13.83 9.97 -2.51
C GLU A 60 13.04 8.65 -2.32
N HIS A 61 12.70 8.34 -1.06
CA HIS A 61 11.99 7.12 -0.71
C HIS A 61 10.49 7.37 -0.52
N ILE A 62 9.69 6.35 -0.80
CA ILE A 62 8.23 6.40 -0.61
C ILE A 62 7.90 6.16 0.86
N PHE A 63 8.56 5.18 1.48
CA PHE A 63 8.26 4.76 2.85
C PHE A 63 9.21 5.44 3.83
N PRO A 64 8.71 5.93 4.98
CA PRO A 64 9.59 6.44 6.04
C PRO A 64 10.60 5.38 6.50
N ALA A 65 11.78 5.83 6.91
CA ALA A 65 12.84 4.93 7.38
C ALA A 65 12.58 4.33 8.76
N SER A 66 11.61 4.85 9.50
CA SER A 66 11.24 4.37 10.82
C SER A 66 10.74 2.92 10.79
N ALA A 67 10.73 2.25 11.95
CA ALA A 67 10.15 0.92 12.06
C ALA A 67 8.68 0.88 11.61
N ALA A 68 7.90 1.89 11.99
CA ALA A 68 6.50 2.01 11.58
C ALA A 68 6.37 2.18 10.07
N GLY A 69 7.19 3.04 9.47
CA GLY A 69 7.21 3.25 8.02
C GLY A 69 7.56 1.98 7.25
N GLN A 70 8.60 1.29 7.65
CA GLN A 70 9.02 0.05 7.01
C GLN A 70 8.02 -1.07 7.19
N SER A 71 7.27 -1.09 8.30
CA SER A 71 6.23 -2.10 8.54
C SER A 71 5.06 -2.02 7.57
N MET A 72 4.89 -0.91 6.88
CA MET A 72 3.85 -0.73 5.86
C MET A 72 4.21 -1.33 4.50
N ARG A 73 5.44 -1.77 4.32
CA ARG A 73 5.89 -2.36 3.05
C ARG A 73 5.29 -3.75 2.86
N TRP A 74 4.75 -3.99 1.68
CA TRP A 74 4.13 -5.27 1.33
C TRP A 74 5.05 -6.47 1.63
N SER A 75 6.33 -6.38 1.25
CA SER A 75 7.31 -7.43 1.50
C SER A 75 7.54 -7.73 2.98
N ARG A 76 7.21 -6.78 3.86
CA ARG A 76 7.40 -6.93 5.31
C ARG A 76 6.21 -7.56 6.01
N PHE A 77 4.98 -7.37 5.51
CA PHE A 77 3.81 -7.87 6.23
C PHE A 77 3.04 -8.97 5.49
N LYS A 78 3.35 -9.24 4.22
CA LYS A 78 2.60 -10.22 3.40
C LYS A 78 2.56 -11.64 3.98
N ASP A 79 3.60 -12.04 4.71
CA ASP A 79 3.75 -13.39 5.28
C ASP A 79 3.27 -13.49 6.72
N LYS A 80 2.75 -12.41 7.28
CA LYS A 80 2.15 -12.43 8.62
C LYS A 80 0.77 -13.08 8.58
N ASP A 81 0.20 -13.38 9.76
CA ASP A 81 -1.14 -13.98 9.78
C ASP A 81 -2.20 -12.98 9.27
N SER A 82 -3.36 -13.49 8.91
CA SER A 82 -4.42 -12.68 8.29
C SER A 82 -4.89 -11.53 9.17
N ARG A 83 -4.92 -11.74 10.49
CA ARG A 83 -5.30 -10.69 11.43
C ARG A 83 -4.28 -9.56 11.47
N GLU A 84 -3.00 -9.89 11.52
CA GLU A 84 -1.92 -8.90 11.51
C GLU A 84 -1.89 -8.13 10.20
N ILE A 85 -2.08 -8.80 9.06
CA ILE A 85 -2.19 -8.17 7.76
C ILE A 85 -3.35 -7.18 7.75
N PHE A 86 -4.52 -7.61 8.21
CA PHE A 86 -5.71 -6.76 8.27
C PHE A 86 -5.49 -5.53 9.15
N LEU A 87 -4.93 -5.71 10.34
CA LEU A 87 -4.67 -4.60 11.26
C LEU A 87 -3.64 -3.63 10.69
N THR A 88 -2.58 -4.13 10.07
CA THR A 88 -1.56 -3.29 9.43
C THR A 88 -2.19 -2.46 8.30
N MET A 89 -3.01 -3.09 7.47
CA MET A 89 -3.71 -2.41 6.39
C MET A 89 -4.66 -1.35 6.92
N GLN A 90 -5.48 -1.69 7.89
CA GLN A 90 -6.51 -0.80 8.42
C GLN A 90 -5.96 0.34 9.25
N GLN A 91 -4.96 0.08 10.08
CA GLN A 91 -4.47 1.05 11.05
C GLN A 91 -3.29 1.90 10.54
N ARG A 92 -2.53 1.39 9.57
CA ARG A 92 -1.32 2.06 9.08
C ARG A 92 -1.35 2.36 7.60
N VAL A 93 -1.51 1.34 6.77
CA VAL A 93 -1.33 1.49 5.31
C VAL A 93 -2.40 2.39 4.72
N PHE A 94 -3.66 2.12 4.97
CA PHE A 94 -4.76 2.92 4.43
C PHE A 94 -4.74 4.36 4.94
N PRO A 95 -4.60 4.62 6.25
CA PRO A 95 -4.46 6.01 6.71
C PRO A 95 -3.29 6.75 6.07
N ALA A 96 -2.14 6.08 5.92
CA ALA A 96 -0.96 6.68 5.30
C ALA A 96 -1.18 7.01 3.83
N ILE A 97 -1.80 6.10 3.07
CA ILE A 97 -2.09 6.33 1.65
C ILE A 97 -3.03 7.51 1.46
N LYS A 98 -4.04 7.64 2.31
CA LYS A 98 -4.98 8.77 2.26
C LYS A 98 -4.31 10.12 2.50
N LYS A 99 -3.20 10.14 3.20
CA LYS A 99 -2.42 11.34 3.53
C LYS A 99 -1.09 11.43 2.76
N MET A 100 -0.96 10.63 1.73
CA MET A 100 0.22 10.64 0.87
C MET A 100 0.40 11.99 0.18
N LYS A 101 1.60 12.55 0.24
CA LYS A 101 1.96 13.81 -0.40
C LYS A 101 3.34 13.69 -1.06
N TYR A 102 3.50 14.35 -2.19
CA TYR A 102 4.79 14.40 -2.92
C TYR A 102 5.38 13.02 -3.21
N GLY A 103 4.49 12.04 -3.46
CA GLY A 103 4.91 10.67 -3.74
C GLY A 103 5.44 9.91 -2.53
N ARG A 104 5.25 10.43 -1.32
CA ARG A 104 5.74 9.83 -0.08
C ARG A 104 4.60 9.53 0.88
N LEU A 105 4.77 8.47 1.66
CA LEU A 105 3.86 8.14 2.75
C LEU A 105 4.28 8.88 4.03
N PRO A 106 3.33 9.35 4.83
CA PRO A 106 3.62 9.96 6.12
C PRO A 106 4.12 8.93 7.14
N ASP A 107 4.81 9.42 8.16
CA ASP A 107 5.30 8.61 9.27
C ASP A 107 4.28 8.58 10.42
N PHE A 108 4.58 7.79 11.45
CA PHE A 108 3.82 7.70 12.68
C PHE A 108 4.70 8.10 13.86
N ASP A 109 4.10 8.76 14.85
CA ASP A 109 4.81 9.17 16.05
C ASP A 109 4.93 8.01 17.06
N ALA A 110 5.52 8.28 18.23
CA ALA A 110 5.73 7.27 19.27
C ALA A 110 4.40 6.71 19.83
N ASN A 111 3.30 7.44 19.68
CA ASN A 111 1.97 7.02 20.10
C ASN A 111 1.20 6.25 19.01
N GLY A 112 1.82 6.04 17.85
CA GLY A 112 1.19 5.40 16.71
C GLY A 112 0.25 6.29 15.93
N GLU A 113 0.25 7.59 16.16
CA GLU A 113 -0.55 8.55 15.43
C GLU A 113 0.16 9.04 14.17
N LEU A 114 -0.61 9.23 13.09
CA LEU A 114 -0.07 9.67 11.81
C LEU A 114 0.42 11.11 11.89
N VAL A 115 1.63 11.35 11.40
CA VAL A 115 2.23 12.68 11.30
C VAL A 115 2.14 13.13 9.85
N GLU A 116 1.29 14.11 9.57
CA GLU A 116 1.10 14.60 8.22
C GLU A 116 2.38 15.20 7.65
N ILE A 117 2.59 14.99 6.35
CA ILE A 117 3.71 15.58 5.62
C ILE A 117 3.45 17.09 5.48
N ALA A 118 4.43 17.90 5.87
CA ALA A 118 4.33 19.36 5.75
C ALA A 118 4.23 19.78 4.28
N ASP A 119 3.47 20.84 4.02
CA ASP A 119 3.37 21.41 2.69
C ASP A 119 4.71 21.99 2.24
N ASP A 120 5.09 21.69 1.00
CA ASP A 120 6.30 22.20 0.37
C ASP A 120 5.93 23.35 -0.56
N PRO A 121 6.31 24.61 -0.23
CA PRO A 121 5.97 25.75 -1.07
C PRO A 121 6.63 25.73 -2.45
N THR A 122 7.70 24.92 -2.63
CA THR A 122 8.34 24.75 -3.94
C THR A 122 7.60 23.75 -4.85
N ARG A 123 6.64 23.00 -4.32
CA ARG A 123 5.87 21.96 -5.04
C ARG A 123 4.37 22.06 -4.73
N PRO A 124 3.74 23.22 -4.92
CA PRO A 124 2.36 23.44 -4.44
C PRO A 124 1.32 22.52 -5.11
N ASP A 125 1.56 22.08 -6.34
CA ASP A 125 0.59 21.30 -7.10
C ASP A 125 0.72 19.79 -6.88
N GLU A 126 1.68 19.35 -6.10
CA GLU A 126 1.95 17.93 -5.85
C GLU A 126 1.50 17.46 -4.48
N GLY A 127 0.75 18.29 -3.73
CA GLY A 127 0.35 18.01 -2.37
C GLY A 127 -0.46 16.72 -2.24
N ASN A 128 -1.52 16.57 -3.03
CA ASN A 128 -2.37 15.39 -3.00
C ASN A 128 -2.33 14.66 -4.32
N THR A 129 -2.04 13.36 -4.30
CA THR A 129 -2.14 12.53 -5.48
C THR A 129 -3.61 12.24 -5.81
N ALA A 130 -3.92 12.00 -7.09
CA ALA A 130 -5.26 11.61 -7.50
C ALA A 130 -5.69 10.30 -6.83
N PHE A 131 -4.76 9.38 -6.63
CA PHE A 131 -5.04 8.10 -5.98
C PHE A 131 -5.33 8.29 -4.49
N ALA A 132 -4.62 9.17 -3.79
CA ALA A 132 -4.91 9.48 -2.39
C ALA A 132 -6.33 10.04 -2.23
N ARG A 133 -6.77 10.90 -3.14
CA ARG A 133 -8.15 11.39 -3.14
C ARG A 133 -9.17 10.30 -3.44
N TYR A 134 -8.86 9.41 -4.37
CA TYR A 134 -9.69 8.25 -4.67
C TYR A 134 -9.86 7.34 -3.44
N MET A 135 -8.80 7.20 -2.65
CA MET A 135 -8.77 6.34 -1.47
C MET A 135 -9.39 6.98 -0.22
N ASP A 136 -9.84 8.24 -0.29
CA ASP A 136 -10.29 8.98 0.90
C ASP A 136 -11.41 8.24 1.68
N ASP A 137 -12.34 7.61 0.97
CA ASP A 137 -13.43 6.84 1.56
C ASP A 137 -13.15 5.32 1.59
N ALA A 138 -11.94 4.91 1.25
CA ALA A 138 -11.60 3.50 1.12
C ALA A 138 -11.52 2.81 2.49
N MET A 139 -12.01 1.57 2.54
CA MET A 139 -11.90 0.68 3.69
C MET A 139 -11.39 -0.67 3.22
N PHE A 140 -10.49 -1.26 3.99
CA PHE A 140 -10.03 -2.61 3.73
C PHE A 140 -10.98 -3.60 4.40
N LEU A 141 -11.62 -4.47 3.59
CA LEU A 141 -12.69 -5.35 4.04
C LEU A 141 -12.30 -6.84 4.05
N ILE A 142 -11.10 -7.17 3.61
CA ILE A 142 -10.67 -8.57 3.49
C ILE A 142 -10.03 -9.02 4.78
N LEU A 143 -10.70 -9.93 5.50
CA LEU A 143 -10.19 -10.52 6.74
C LEU A 143 -9.40 -11.81 6.49
N SER A 144 -9.71 -12.52 5.41
CA SER A 144 -9.02 -13.76 5.08
C SER A 144 -7.62 -13.48 4.58
N LEU A 145 -6.70 -14.40 4.86
CA LEU A 145 -5.32 -14.29 4.39
C LEU A 145 -5.27 -14.28 2.88
N ILE A 146 -4.54 -13.32 2.34
CA ILE A 146 -4.36 -13.19 0.90
C ILE A 146 -2.90 -13.47 0.56
N HIS A 147 -2.69 -14.55 -0.16
CA HIS A 147 -1.37 -14.94 -0.67
C HIS A 147 -1.22 -14.42 -2.10
N ILE A 148 -0.69 -13.23 -2.23
CA ILE A 148 -0.45 -12.62 -3.52
C ILE A 148 1.02 -12.69 -3.89
#